data_be89566fdfe2caa10c4d40edf89a5de9
#
_entry.id   be89566fdfe2caa10c4d40edf89a5de9
#
_cell.length_a   1.000
_cell.length_b   1.000
_cell.length_c   1.000
_cell.angle_alpha   90.00
_cell.angle_beta   90.00
_cell.angle_gamma   90.00
#
_symmetry.space_group_name_H-M   'P 1'
#
loop_
_entity.id
_entity.type
_entity.pdbx_description
1 polymer ?
#
loop_
_entity_poly.entity_id
_entity_poly.type
_entity_poly.pdbx_seq_one_letter_code
_entity_poly.pdbx_strand_id
1 'polypeptide(L)'
;MITFDDGYTSNAVYAYPVLRELGFHASIFAIGCSIGHDRYYKDTQYSLTPHFGQDEITEMLRSGLISIGSHTYDMHQWPPYETVKPARENMLPLLGESETEYIDAVRNDAAHEAETFAAFGIPKPDVIAFPEGMHTTLTDVVLRECGYKVTLTTDESRVNTVVVGLPQTLIDLGRMTVLPGMTDEQLLQYLNERAN
;
A
#
# COMPACT_ATOMS: atom_id res chain seq x y z
N MET A 1 8.71 12.14 -0.97
CA MET A 1 7.51 11.54 -1.60
C MET A 1 6.40 11.50 -0.56
N ILE A 2 5.18 11.87 -0.93
CA ILE A 2 3.99 11.77 -0.07
C ILE A 2 3.32 10.43 -0.38
N THR A 3 2.95 9.69 0.66
CA THR A 3 2.27 8.38 0.51
C THR A 3 1.05 8.29 1.40
N PHE A 4 0.04 7.54 0.94
CA PHE A 4 -1.14 7.15 1.69
C PHE A 4 -1.34 5.66 1.51
N ASP A 5 -1.76 4.98 2.56
CA ASP A 5 -2.05 3.54 2.52
C ASP A 5 -3.57 3.29 2.47
N ASP A 6 -3.96 2.03 2.30
CA ASP A 6 -5.30 1.44 2.28
C ASP A 6 -6.19 1.82 1.09
N GLY A 7 -6.09 3.01 0.53
CA GLY A 7 -6.94 3.42 -0.60
C GLY A 7 -8.32 3.93 -0.17
N TYR A 8 -8.40 4.59 0.99
CA TYR A 8 -9.67 5.17 1.48
C TYR A 8 -10.21 6.27 0.58
N THR A 9 -11.53 6.38 0.47
CA THR A 9 -12.22 7.49 -0.21
C THR A 9 -11.75 8.86 0.30
N SER A 10 -11.37 8.96 1.57
CA SER A 10 -10.80 10.19 2.15
C SER A 10 -9.54 10.69 1.43
N ASN A 11 -8.75 9.81 0.82
CA ASN A 11 -7.60 10.21 0.02
C ASN A 11 -8.04 11.01 -1.22
N ALA A 12 -9.12 10.60 -1.87
CA ALA A 12 -9.67 11.30 -3.03
C ALA A 12 -10.43 12.58 -2.65
N VAL A 13 -11.17 12.56 -1.53
CA VAL A 13 -12.06 13.67 -1.14
C VAL A 13 -11.32 14.80 -0.42
N TYR A 14 -10.32 14.48 0.39
CA TYR A 14 -9.62 15.48 1.21
C TYR A 14 -8.18 15.73 0.78
N ALA A 15 -7.38 14.67 0.56
CA ALA A 15 -5.97 14.85 0.24
C ALA A 15 -5.76 15.29 -1.22
N TYR A 16 -6.40 14.62 -2.17
CA TYR A 16 -6.20 14.90 -3.60
C TYR A 16 -6.51 16.37 -4.00
N PRO A 17 -7.60 17.01 -3.56
CA PRO A 17 -7.84 18.42 -3.89
C PRO A 17 -6.72 19.35 -3.43
N VAL A 18 -6.16 19.13 -2.24
CA VAL A 18 -5.03 19.91 -1.71
C VAL A 18 -3.76 19.65 -2.52
N LEU A 19 -3.46 18.39 -2.81
CA LEU A 19 -2.30 18.03 -3.65
C LEU A 19 -2.41 18.67 -5.04
N ARG A 20 -3.60 18.67 -5.63
CA ARG A 20 -3.87 19.28 -6.94
C ARG A 20 -3.70 20.80 -6.91
N GLU A 21 -4.21 21.47 -5.88
CA GLU A 21 -4.05 22.91 -5.71
C GLU A 21 -2.58 23.32 -5.59
N LEU A 22 -1.79 22.53 -4.86
CA LEU A 22 -0.37 22.80 -4.61
C LEU A 22 0.56 22.22 -5.69
N GLY A 23 0.05 21.44 -6.63
CA GLY A 23 0.85 20.75 -7.67
C GLY A 23 1.77 19.66 -7.11
N PHE A 24 1.40 19.02 -5.99
CA PHE A 24 2.18 17.97 -5.37
C PHE A 24 1.80 16.58 -5.90
N HIS A 25 2.81 15.74 -6.06
CA HIS A 25 2.64 14.34 -6.42
C HIS A 25 2.55 13.46 -5.15
N ALA A 26 1.72 12.42 -5.23
CA ALA A 26 1.61 11.42 -4.19
C ALA A 26 1.41 10.01 -4.76
N SER A 27 1.70 9.00 -3.95
CA SER A 27 1.37 7.60 -4.24
C SER A 27 0.35 7.10 -3.20
N ILE A 28 -0.70 6.43 -3.67
CA ILE A 28 -1.69 5.79 -2.80
C ILE A 28 -1.52 4.28 -2.98
N PHE A 29 -1.29 3.57 -1.88
CA PHE A 29 -1.19 2.11 -1.88
C PHE A 29 -2.53 1.52 -1.49
N ALA A 30 -3.24 0.93 -2.45
CA ALA A 30 -4.60 0.46 -2.26
C ALA A 30 -4.65 -1.03 -1.93
N ILE A 31 -5.56 -1.42 -1.04
CA ILE A 31 -5.92 -2.82 -0.79
C ILE A 31 -6.85 -3.27 -1.92
N GLY A 32 -6.37 -4.17 -2.78
CA GLY A 32 -7.06 -4.54 -4.02
C GLY A 32 -8.50 -5.03 -3.79
N CYS A 33 -8.73 -5.91 -2.83
CA CYS A 33 -10.07 -6.43 -2.55
C CYS A 33 -11.04 -5.40 -1.94
N SER A 34 -10.55 -4.24 -1.53
CA SER A 34 -11.37 -3.16 -0.94
C SER A 34 -11.75 -2.08 -1.95
N ILE A 35 -11.14 -2.02 -3.13
CA ILE A 35 -11.46 -1.03 -4.16
C ILE A 35 -12.94 -1.10 -4.54
N GLY A 36 -13.63 0.05 -4.50
CA GLY A 36 -15.05 0.17 -4.82
C GLY A 36 -15.99 -0.26 -3.70
N HIS A 37 -15.49 -0.73 -2.57
CA HIS A 37 -16.31 -1.04 -1.40
C HIS A 37 -16.48 0.22 -0.53
N ASP A 38 -17.68 0.78 -0.56
CA ASP A 38 -18.00 2.05 0.12
C ASP A 38 -18.69 1.86 1.48
N ARG A 39 -19.11 0.64 1.79
CA ARG A 39 -19.98 0.38 2.95
C ARG A 39 -19.65 -0.88 3.73
N TYR A 40 -19.40 -1.99 3.05
CA TYR A 40 -19.24 -3.30 3.69
C TYR A 40 -17.92 -3.95 3.28
N TYR A 41 -17.34 -4.68 4.24
CA TYR A 41 -16.11 -5.45 4.03
C TYR A 41 -16.43 -6.67 3.15
N LYS A 42 -15.84 -6.72 1.95
CA LYS A 42 -16.09 -7.78 0.96
C LYS A 42 -17.62 -8.02 0.78
N ASP A 43 -18.05 -9.24 0.65
CA ASP A 43 -19.46 -9.65 0.54
C ASP A 43 -20.14 -9.89 1.91
N THR A 44 -19.74 -9.17 2.94
CA THR A 44 -20.24 -9.31 4.31
C THR A 44 -21.24 -8.19 4.67
N GLN A 45 -21.76 -8.24 5.91
CA GLN A 45 -22.55 -7.17 6.52
C GLN A 45 -21.73 -6.33 7.53
N TYR A 46 -20.43 -6.56 7.61
CA TYR A 46 -19.54 -5.80 8.49
C TYR A 46 -19.19 -4.45 7.87
N SER A 47 -19.35 -3.38 8.65
CA SER A 47 -19.05 -2.04 8.18
C SER A 47 -17.58 -1.88 7.83
N LEU A 48 -17.31 -1.21 6.71
CA LEU A 48 -15.98 -0.88 6.23
C LEU A 48 -15.83 0.66 6.17
N THR A 49 -14.64 1.17 6.44
CA THR A 49 -14.28 2.53 6.04
C THR A 49 -14.31 2.62 4.51
N PRO A 50 -15.04 3.59 3.92
CA PRO A 50 -15.18 3.66 2.47
C PRO A 50 -13.84 3.72 1.73
N HIS A 51 -13.70 2.90 0.70
CA HIS A 51 -12.57 2.91 -0.24
C HIS A 51 -13.00 3.53 -1.57
N PHE A 52 -12.07 4.18 -2.24
CA PHE A 52 -12.35 4.83 -3.51
C PHE A 52 -12.72 3.82 -4.60
N GLY A 53 -13.52 4.25 -5.55
CA GLY A 53 -13.98 3.45 -6.68
C GLY A 53 -13.51 4.00 -8.02
N GLN A 54 -14.18 3.54 -9.09
CA GLN A 54 -13.79 3.82 -10.48
C GLN A 54 -13.68 5.31 -10.80
N ASP A 55 -14.59 6.13 -10.30
CA ASP A 55 -14.65 7.54 -10.67
C ASP A 55 -13.46 8.30 -10.06
N GLU A 56 -13.20 8.08 -8.78
CA GLU A 56 -12.07 8.70 -8.07
C GLU A 56 -10.73 8.22 -8.65
N ILE A 57 -10.58 6.92 -8.92
CA ILE A 57 -9.39 6.37 -9.59
C ILE A 57 -9.14 7.05 -10.92
N THR A 58 -10.20 7.16 -11.74
CA THR A 58 -10.10 7.76 -13.07
C THR A 58 -9.68 9.22 -13.00
N GLU A 59 -10.26 10.00 -12.07
CA GLU A 59 -9.92 11.40 -11.88
C GLU A 59 -8.47 11.57 -11.40
N MET A 60 -8.07 10.82 -10.37
CA MET A 60 -6.75 10.89 -9.79
C MET A 60 -5.65 10.52 -10.79
N LEU A 61 -5.80 9.40 -11.49
CA LEU A 61 -4.82 8.97 -12.50
C LEU A 61 -4.73 9.94 -13.68
N ARG A 62 -5.85 10.47 -14.16
CA ARG A 62 -5.88 11.44 -15.26
C ARG A 62 -5.16 12.75 -14.92
N SER A 63 -5.10 13.13 -13.66
CA SER A 63 -4.38 14.33 -13.22
C SER A 63 -2.87 14.25 -13.44
N GLY A 64 -2.31 13.04 -13.49
CA GLY A 64 -0.88 12.78 -13.50
C GLY A 64 -0.17 13.06 -12.17
N LEU A 65 -0.89 13.51 -11.13
CA LEU A 65 -0.32 13.81 -9.82
C LEU A 65 -0.32 12.60 -8.88
N ILE A 66 -1.25 11.66 -9.10
CA ILE A 66 -1.42 10.50 -8.23
C ILE A 66 -1.00 9.24 -8.98
N SER A 67 -0.16 8.42 -8.35
CA SER A 67 0.07 7.03 -8.72
C SER A 67 -0.62 6.11 -7.71
N ILE A 68 -1.11 4.96 -8.18
CA ILE A 68 -1.71 3.93 -7.33
C ILE A 68 -0.81 2.71 -7.37
N GLY A 69 -0.33 2.30 -6.21
CA GLY A 69 0.49 1.12 -5.98
C GLY A 69 -0.23 0.09 -5.11
N SER A 70 0.44 -1.03 -4.86
CA SER A 70 -0.09 -2.15 -4.09
C SER A 70 -0.01 -1.93 -2.58
N HIS A 71 -1.10 -2.30 -1.88
CA HIS A 71 -1.08 -2.59 -0.44
C HIS A 71 -1.56 -4.02 -0.17
N THR A 72 -1.21 -4.94 -1.09
CA THR A 72 -1.71 -6.31 -1.27
C THR A 72 -3.15 -6.38 -1.79
N TYR A 73 -3.52 -7.51 -2.38
CA TYR A 73 -4.91 -7.74 -2.74
C TYR A 73 -5.75 -8.02 -1.48
N ASP A 74 -5.36 -9.01 -0.66
CA ASP A 74 -6.10 -9.46 0.52
C ASP A 74 -5.18 -9.98 1.65
N MET A 75 -3.95 -9.45 1.75
CA MET A 75 -3.02 -9.75 2.85
C MET A 75 -2.97 -8.63 3.89
N HIS A 76 -4.06 -7.85 3.99
CA HIS A 76 -4.33 -6.89 5.07
C HIS A 76 -5.75 -7.11 5.60
N GLN A 77 -5.99 -8.33 6.08
CA GLN A 77 -7.30 -8.77 6.52
C GLN A 77 -7.62 -8.28 7.94
N TRP A 78 -8.90 -8.08 8.20
CA TRP A 78 -9.39 -7.66 9.51
C TRP A 78 -9.84 -8.87 10.33
N PRO A 79 -9.11 -9.29 11.39
CA PRO A 79 -9.38 -10.53 12.12
C PRO A 79 -10.83 -10.73 12.59
N PRO A 80 -11.54 -9.69 13.10
CA PRO A 80 -12.93 -9.86 13.51
C PRO A 80 -13.88 -10.26 12.38
N TYR A 81 -13.49 -10.07 11.11
CA TYR A 81 -14.33 -10.32 9.94
C TYR A 81 -13.94 -11.60 9.19
N GLU A 82 -12.78 -12.14 9.48
CA GLU A 82 -12.28 -13.40 8.90
C GLU A 82 -12.59 -14.56 9.85
N THR A 83 -13.66 -15.31 9.57
CA THR A 83 -14.19 -16.33 10.51
C THR A 83 -13.89 -17.76 10.10
N VAL A 84 -13.43 -18.01 8.87
CA VAL A 84 -13.26 -19.37 8.32
C VAL A 84 -11.84 -19.90 8.53
N LYS A 85 -10.84 -19.03 8.51
CA LYS A 85 -9.42 -19.36 8.69
C LYS A 85 -8.72 -18.20 9.42
N PRO A 86 -7.50 -18.41 9.96
CA PRO A 86 -6.72 -17.32 10.53
C PRO A 86 -6.60 -16.15 9.54
N ALA A 87 -6.88 -14.94 10.02
CA ALA A 87 -6.72 -13.73 9.23
C ALA A 87 -5.24 -13.51 8.89
N ARG A 88 -4.99 -13.06 7.68
CA ARG A 88 -3.67 -12.61 7.24
C ARG A 88 -3.64 -11.08 7.31
N GLU A 89 -3.22 -10.56 8.46
CA GLU A 89 -3.22 -9.12 8.76
C GLU A 89 -2.11 -8.36 8.02
N ASN A 90 -1.04 -9.08 7.67
CA ASN A 90 0.14 -8.55 6.98
C ASN A 90 0.85 -9.65 6.20
N MET A 91 2.00 -9.33 5.62
CA MET A 91 2.75 -10.25 4.77
C MET A 91 3.71 -11.20 5.52
N LEU A 92 3.48 -11.46 6.79
CA LEU A 92 4.20 -12.54 7.49
C LEU A 92 3.55 -13.91 7.20
N PRO A 93 4.33 -15.02 7.24
CA PRO A 93 3.76 -16.37 7.18
C PRO A 93 2.79 -16.61 8.34
N LEU A 94 1.70 -17.31 8.09
CA LEU A 94 0.79 -17.76 9.14
C LEU A 94 1.43 -18.88 9.98
N LEU A 95 1.01 -18.97 11.24
CA LEU A 95 1.50 -20.02 12.12
C LEU A 95 1.21 -21.42 11.55
N GLY A 96 2.26 -22.21 11.33
CA GLY A 96 2.17 -23.55 10.76
C GLY A 96 2.09 -23.60 9.23
N GLU A 97 2.13 -22.48 8.55
CA GLU A 97 2.21 -22.41 7.09
C GLU A 97 3.59 -22.86 6.61
N SER A 98 3.63 -23.75 5.65
CA SER A 98 4.88 -24.15 5.01
C SER A 98 5.40 -23.05 4.09
N GLU A 99 6.70 -23.05 3.80
CA GLU A 99 7.32 -22.11 2.87
C GLU A 99 6.65 -22.12 1.49
N THR A 100 6.30 -23.30 0.98
CA THR A 100 5.62 -23.44 -0.32
C THR A 100 4.22 -22.80 -0.30
N GLU A 101 3.43 -23.08 0.75
CA GLU A 101 2.10 -22.48 0.91
C GLU A 101 2.18 -20.96 1.01
N TYR A 102 3.16 -20.47 1.73
CA TYR A 102 3.40 -19.02 1.85
C TYR A 102 3.77 -18.37 0.50
N ILE A 103 4.71 -18.98 -0.24
CA ILE A 103 5.11 -18.50 -1.56
C ILE A 103 3.90 -18.45 -2.51
N ASP A 104 3.11 -19.52 -2.52
CA ASP A 104 1.90 -19.59 -3.35
C ASP A 104 0.85 -18.54 -2.94
N ALA A 105 0.70 -18.28 -1.63
CA ALA A 105 -0.19 -17.24 -1.13
C ALA A 105 0.23 -15.85 -1.62
N VAL A 106 1.52 -15.50 -1.51
CA VAL A 106 2.04 -14.20 -1.99
C VAL A 106 1.89 -14.06 -3.51
N ARG A 107 2.19 -15.12 -4.28
CA ARG A 107 2.03 -15.10 -5.74
C ARG A 107 0.58 -14.93 -6.18
N ASN A 108 -0.33 -15.66 -5.53
CA ASN A 108 -1.76 -15.58 -5.83
C ASN A 108 -2.32 -14.20 -5.48
N ASP A 109 -1.93 -13.63 -4.35
CA ASP A 109 -2.33 -12.30 -3.94
C ASP A 109 -1.88 -11.25 -4.98
N ALA A 110 -0.62 -11.27 -5.38
CA ALA A 110 -0.07 -10.38 -6.40
C ALA A 110 -0.75 -10.54 -7.78
N ALA A 111 -1.16 -11.76 -8.14
CA ALA A 111 -1.90 -12.02 -9.37
C ALA A 111 -3.32 -11.42 -9.34
N HIS A 112 -4.07 -11.66 -8.25
CA HIS A 112 -5.41 -11.10 -8.06
C HIS A 112 -5.38 -9.56 -8.02
N GLU A 113 -4.35 -8.98 -7.41
CA GLU A 113 -4.20 -7.53 -7.40
C GLU A 113 -3.99 -6.98 -8.81
N ALA A 114 -3.11 -7.60 -9.59
CA ALA A 114 -2.87 -7.18 -10.96
C ALA A 114 -4.13 -7.26 -11.83
N GLU A 115 -4.95 -8.31 -11.66
CA GLU A 115 -6.25 -8.47 -12.34
C GLU A 115 -7.24 -7.38 -11.91
N THR A 116 -7.35 -7.13 -10.60
CA THR A 116 -8.22 -6.09 -10.06
C THR A 116 -7.80 -4.71 -10.53
N PHE A 117 -6.52 -4.37 -10.46
CA PHE A 117 -6.01 -3.10 -10.95
C PHE A 117 -6.32 -2.90 -12.44
N ALA A 118 -6.12 -3.93 -13.26
CA ALA A 118 -6.46 -3.87 -14.68
C ALA A 118 -7.96 -3.61 -14.91
N ALA A 119 -8.85 -4.22 -14.12
CA ALA A 119 -10.29 -4.02 -14.20
C ALA A 119 -10.71 -2.57 -13.89
N PHE A 120 -9.99 -1.89 -12.99
CA PHE A 120 -10.20 -0.48 -12.67
C PHE A 120 -9.36 0.50 -13.51
N GLY A 121 -8.61 0.01 -14.50
CA GLY A 121 -7.76 0.85 -15.35
C GLY A 121 -6.50 1.38 -14.64
N ILE A 122 -6.12 0.77 -13.52
CA ILE A 122 -4.87 1.05 -12.82
C ILE A 122 -3.76 0.25 -13.51
N PRO A 123 -2.57 0.82 -13.76
CA PRO A 123 -1.43 0.07 -14.29
C PRO A 123 -1.06 -1.10 -13.36
N LYS A 124 -0.49 -2.17 -13.95
CA LYS A 124 0.06 -3.27 -13.14
C LYS A 124 1.02 -2.71 -12.09
N PRO A 125 0.84 -3.03 -10.79
CA PRO A 125 1.68 -2.47 -9.74
C PRO A 125 3.12 -2.98 -9.85
N ASP A 126 4.07 -2.09 -9.69
CA ASP A 126 5.50 -2.40 -9.55
C ASP A 126 6.10 -1.82 -8.25
N VAL A 127 5.26 -1.19 -7.45
CA VAL A 127 5.58 -0.67 -6.12
C VAL A 127 4.56 -1.21 -5.12
N ILE A 128 5.04 -1.69 -3.97
CA ILE A 128 4.21 -2.14 -2.87
C ILE A 128 4.62 -1.47 -1.56
N ALA A 129 3.65 -1.04 -0.76
CA ALA A 129 3.82 -0.76 0.66
C ALA A 129 3.32 -1.96 1.47
N PHE A 130 4.15 -2.46 2.36
CA PHE A 130 3.77 -3.60 3.19
C PHE A 130 2.74 -3.21 4.24
N PRO A 131 1.62 -3.95 4.39
CA PRO A 131 0.71 -3.79 5.51
C PRO A 131 1.47 -3.83 6.85
N GLU A 132 1.27 -2.82 7.69
CA GLU A 132 1.98 -2.64 8.96
C GLU A 132 3.52 -2.58 8.82
N GLY A 133 4.05 -2.53 7.61
CA GLY A 133 5.47 -2.65 7.31
C GLY A 133 6.02 -4.07 7.48
N MET A 134 5.17 -5.07 7.71
CA MET A 134 5.57 -6.42 8.11
C MET A 134 5.73 -7.34 6.90
N HIS A 135 6.93 -7.87 6.74
CA HIS A 135 7.31 -8.78 5.66
C HIS A 135 8.53 -9.64 6.06
N THR A 136 8.97 -10.50 5.16
CA THR A 136 10.19 -11.28 5.30
C THR A 136 11.09 -11.09 4.07
N THR A 137 12.36 -11.46 4.16
CA THR A 137 13.25 -11.48 2.98
C THR A 137 12.70 -12.39 1.86
N LEU A 138 11.99 -13.46 2.22
CA LEU A 138 11.34 -14.33 1.23
C LEU A 138 10.21 -13.61 0.51
N THR A 139 9.45 -12.76 1.21
CA THR A 139 8.42 -11.89 0.62
C THR A 139 9.01 -11.04 -0.51
N ASP A 140 10.12 -10.36 -0.25
CA ASP A 140 10.79 -9.52 -1.25
C ASP A 140 11.26 -10.32 -2.47
N VAL A 141 11.78 -11.55 -2.26
CA VAL A 141 12.19 -12.41 -3.37
C VAL A 141 10.99 -12.77 -4.25
N VAL A 142 9.89 -13.23 -3.64
CA VAL A 142 8.68 -13.65 -4.37
C VAL A 142 8.05 -12.47 -5.09
N LEU A 143 7.95 -11.30 -4.46
CA LEU A 143 7.38 -10.10 -5.08
C LEU A 143 8.22 -9.62 -6.28
N ARG A 144 9.53 -9.72 -6.22
CA ARG A 144 10.39 -9.43 -7.39
C ARG A 144 10.08 -10.36 -8.56
N GLU A 145 9.87 -11.65 -8.30
CA GLU A 145 9.47 -12.60 -9.35
C GLU A 145 8.11 -12.24 -9.94
N CYS A 146 7.19 -11.65 -9.14
CA CYS A 146 5.90 -11.14 -9.60
C CYS A 146 6.00 -9.82 -10.38
N GLY A 147 7.18 -9.17 -10.34
CA GLY A 147 7.46 -7.94 -11.10
C GLY A 147 7.50 -6.65 -10.28
N TYR A 148 7.40 -6.73 -8.96
CA TYR A 148 7.59 -5.57 -8.10
C TYR A 148 9.06 -5.12 -8.09
N LYS A 149 9.27 -3.83 -8.12
CA LYS A 149 10.61 -3.20 -8.21
C LYS A 149 10.98 -2.43 -6.96
N VAL A 150 9.97 -1.92 -6.25
CA VAL A 150 10.13 -1.08 -5.07
C VAL A 150 9.24 -1.62 -3.96
N THR A 151 9.82 -1.80 -2.77
CA THR A 151 9.08 -2.18 -1.58
C THR A 151 9.30 -1.16 -0.47
N LEU A 152 8.23 -0.85 0.28
CA LEU A 152 8.17 0.18 1.29
C LEU A 152 7.70 -0.41 2.61
N THR A 153 8.39 -0.05 3.69
CA THR A 153 8.03 -0.42 5.07
C THR A 153 7.65 0.81 5.89
N THR A 154 7.17 0.60 7.11
CA THR A 154 6.93 1.64 8.12
C THR A 154 8.11 1.80 9.09
N ASP A 155 9.24 1.14 8.84
CA ASP A 155 10.43 1.26 9.69
C ASP A 155 11.08 2.63 9.51
N GLU A 156 10.78 3.54 10.44
CA GLU A 156 11.31 4.90 10.44
C GLU A 156 12.80 4.98 10.79
N SER A 157 13.39 3.93 11.35
CA SER A 157 14.81 3.89 11.69
C SER A 157 15.73 3.74 10.46
N ARG A 158 15.15 3.35 9.32
CA ARG A 158 15.89 3.14 8.09
C ARG A 158 16.33 4.45 7.45
N VAL A 159 17.61 4.49 7.08
CA VAL A 159 18.16 5.54 6.21
C VAL A 159 18.12 5.04 4.77
N ASN A 160 17.24 5.62 3.96
CA ASN A 160 17.08 5.24 2.57
C ASN A 160 18.23 5.79 1.72
N THR A 161 19.06 4.89 1.20
CA THR A 161 20.12 5.26 0.23
C THR A 161 19.80 4.63 -1.11
N VAL A 162 19.21 5.43 -2.02
CA VAL A 162 18.89 4.99 -3.38
C VAL A 162 20.05 5.31 -4.31
N VAL A 163 20.55 4.29 -5.02
CA VAL A 163 21.67 4.42 -5.96
C VAL A 163 21.20 4.08 -7.36
N VAL A 164 21.37 5.02 -8.29
CA VAL A 164 21.00 4.83 -9.70
C VAL A 164 21.75 3.64 -10.30
N GLY A 165 21.01 2.73 -10.93
CA GLY A 165 21.57 1.50 -11.51
C GLY A 165 21.74 0.33 -10.54
N LEU A 166 21.39 0.50 -9.26
CA LEU A 166 21.39 -0.56 -8.25
C LEU A 166 19.96 -0.84 -7.74
N PRO A 167 19.15 -1.65 -8.44
CA PRO A 167 17.74 -1.88 -8.09
C PRO A 167 17.53 -2.49 -6.70
N GLN A 168 18.50 -3.20 -6.14
CA GLN A 168 18.43 -3.71 -4.76
C GLN A 168 18.33 -2.60 -3.71
N THR A 169 18.70 -1.35 -4.05
CA THR A 169 18.55 -0.20 -3.13
C THR A 169 17.12 0.37 -3.10
N LEU A 170 16.20 -0.20 -3.87
CA LEU A 170 14.78 0.16 -3.90
C LEU A 170 13.92 -0.78 -3.06
N ILE A 171 14.55 -1.70 -2.35
CA ILE A 171 13.86 -2.70 -1.54
C ILE A 171 13.83 -2.27 -0.09
N ASP A 172 12.67 -2.43 0.53
CA ASP A 172 12.48 -2.21 1.97
C ASP A 172 12.82 -0.76 2.40
N LEU A 173 12.32 0.20 1.61
CA LEU A 173 12.50 1.62 1.92
C LEU A 173 11.64 2.04 3.12
N GLY A 174 12.27 2.63 4.13
CA GLY A 174 11.59 3.15 5.31
C GLY A 174 10.76 4.39 4.99
N ARG A 175 9.65 4.55 5.70
CA ARG A 175 8.76 5.70 5.60
C ARG A 175 8.56 6.35 6.96
N MET A 176 8.32 7.66 6.95
CA MET A 176 7.96 8.43 8.13
C MET A 176 6.44 8.51 8.25
N THR A 177 5.91 8.27 9.45
CA THR A 177 4.48 8.37 9.72
C THR A 177 4.13 9.77 10.21
N VAL A 178 3.22 10.44 9.52
CA VAL A 178 2.64 11.70 9.97
C VAL A 178 1.46 11.39 10.90
N LEU A 179 1.61 11.71 12.18
CA LEU A 179 0.62 11.40 13.21
C LEU A 179 -0.51 12.44 13.27
N PRO A 180 -1.74 12.03 13.63
CA PRO A 180 -2.82 12.97 13.91
C PRO A 180 -2.42 13.99 14.98
N GLY A 181 -2.70 15.28 14.71
CA GLY A 181 -2.41 16.38 15.64
C GLY A 181 -0.96 16.88 15.64
N MET A 182 -0.10 16.36 14.77
CA MET A 182 1.23 16.93 14.54
C MET A 182 1.08 18.37 14.01
N THR A 183 1.78 19.33 14.65
CA THR A 183 1.80 20.72 14.17
C THR A 183 2.75 20.90 12.98
N ASP A 184 2.61 22.02 12.26
CA ASP A 184 3.50 22.33 11.13
C ASP A 184 4.96 22.42 11.59
N GLU A 185 5.22 23.01 12.77
CA GLU A 185 6.57 23.12 13.33
C GLU A 185 7.16 21.75 13.67
N GLN A 186 6.33 20.86 14.24
CA GLN A 186 6.74 19.49 14.56
C GLN A 186 7.05 18.72 13.28
N LEU A 187 6.21 18.83 12.25
CA LEU A 187 6.45 18.20 10.95
C LEU A 187 7.74 18.71 10.30
N LEU A 188 7.97 20.01 10.28
CA LEU A 188 9.18 20.62 9.73
C LEU A 188 10.43 20.19 10.50
N GLN A 189 10.37 20.15 11.82
CA GLN A 189 11.47 19.64 12.65
C GLN A 189 11.78 18.19 12.31
N TYR A 190 10.74 17.34 12.25
CA TYR A 190 10.87 15.93 11.96
C TYR A 190 11.47 15.66 10.57
N LEU A 191 11.05 16.42 9.56
CA LEU A 191 11.62 16.36 8.21
C LEU A 191 13.10 16.78 8.18
N ASN A 192 13.46 17.85 8.90
CA ASN A 192 14.84 18.36 8.96
C ASN A 192 15.79 17.39 9.68
N GLU A 193 15.33 16.70 10.73
CA GLU A 193 16.14 15.71 11.46
C GLU A 193 16.47 14.48 10.59
N ARG A 194 15.65 14.19 9.59
CA ARG A 194 15.81 13.05 8.68
C ARG A 194 16.49 13.40 7.35
N ALA A 195 16.63 14.68 7.04
CA ALA A 195 17.27 15.16 5.81
C ALA A 195 18.82 15.26 5.94
N ASN A 196 19.37 15.11 7.16
CA ASN A 196 20.80 15.15 7.46
C ASN A 196 21.30 13.75 7.80
#